data_e22e5af267938dfeea13e0db89ca4f13
#
_entry.id   e22e5af267938dfeea13e0db89ca4f13
#
_cell.length_a   1.000
_cell.length_b   1.000
_cell.length_c   1.000
_cell.angle_alpha   90.00
_cell.angle_beta   90.00
_cell.angle_gamma   90.00
#
_symmetry.space_group_name_H-M   'P 1'
#
loop_
_entity.id
_entity.type
_entity.pdbx_description
1 polymer ?
#
loop_
_entity_poly.entity_id
_entity_poly.type
_entity_poly.pdbx_seq_one_letter_code
_entity_poly.pdbx_strand_id
1 'polypeptide(L)'
;TKTELFRIPFFSRVLKILGLPRIDRGSSSLDLDKINNSIQSVIDDGNSIMIFPEGKRSNQKNLLEFKKGAAHIAKKFNLSILPVVTHNAHKLMIKGKVWFLSGDIHLDVLKPIDDIHKYEVDELTNLFFEKINEVLTTKK
;
A
#
# COMPACT_ATOMS: atom_id res chain seq x y z
N THR A 1 -6.35 5.40 -5.09
CA THR A 1 -6.81 4.58 -6.25
C THR A 1 -6.75 5.43 -7.51
N LYS A 2 -6.49 4.83 -8.68
CA LYS A 2 -6.40 5.57 -9.95
C LYS A 2 -7.73 6.19 -10.32
N THR A 3 -7.69 7.46 -10.75
CA THR A 3 -8.87 8.23 -11.18
C THR A 3 -9.66 7.57 -12.30
N GLU A 4 -8.97 6.87 -13.22
CA GLU A 4 -9.61 6.21 -14.35
C GLU A 4 -10.65 5.15 -13.91
N LEU A 5 -10.44 4.51 -12.75
CA LEU A 5 -11.40 3.54 -12.21
C LEU A 5 -12.70 4.18 -11.74
N PHE A 6 -12.66 5.46 -11.35
CA PHE A 6 -13.87 6.20 -10.96
C PHE A 6 -14.74 6.62 -12.16
N ARG A 7 -14.21 6.52 -13.40
CA ARG A 7 -14.99 6.80 -14.62
C ARG A 7 -15.95 5.67 -14.99
N ILE A 8 -15.75 4.48 -14.45
CA ILE A 8 -16.65 3.34 -14.68
C ILE A 8 -17.77 3.40 -13.62
N PRO A 9 -19.06 3.61 -13.99
CA PRO A 9 -20.14 3.92 -13.04
C PRO A 9 -20.29 2.88 -11.91
N PHE A 10 -20.21 1.60 -12.23
CA PHE A 10 -20.28 0.51 -11.24
C PHE A 10 -19.10 0.53 -10.28
N PHE A 11 -17.87 0.64 -10.80
CA PHE A 11 -16.64 0.69 -10.00
C PHE A 11 -16.58 1.93 -9.11
N SER A 12 -17.03 3.08 -9.62
CA SER A 12 -17.09 4.33 -8.85
C SER A 12 -17.91 4.16 -7.56
N ARG A 13 -19.06 3.48 -7.65
CA ARG A 13 -19.92 3.23 -6.48
C ARG A 13 -19.24 2.30 -5.46
N VAL A 14 -18.64 1.21 -5.93
CA VAL A 14 -17.91 0.25 -5.09
C VAL A 14 -16.71 0.91 -4.40
N LEU A 15 -15.91 1.69 -5.13
CA LEU A 15 -14.74 2.37 -4.58
C LEU A 15 -15.11 3.41 -3.51
N LYS A 16 -16.26 4.10 -3.69
CA LYS A 16 -16.79 5.03 -2.68
C LYS A 16 -17.25 4.31 -1.42
N ILE A 17 -17.99 3.19 -1.57
CA ILE A 17 -18.43 2.36 -0.42
C ILE A 17 -17.25 1.81 0.35
N LEU A 18 -16.15 1.44 -0.34
CA LEU A 18 -14.91 0.95 0.27
C LEU A 18 -14.04 2.07 0.86
N GLY A 19 -14.48 3.34 0.83
CA GLY A 19 -13.71 4.46 1.37
C GLY A 19 -12.37 4.71 0.68
N LEU A 20 -12.18 4.22 -0.56
CA LEU A 20 -10.90 4.32 -1.24
C LEU A 20 -10.67 5.75 -1.77
N PRO A 21 -9.60 6.45 -1.32
CA PRO A 21 -9.31 7.79 -1.76
C PRO A 21 -8.98 7.84 -3.26
N ARG A 22 -9.50 8.86 -3.91
CA ARG A 22 -9.15 9.19 -5.30
C ARG A 22 -7.80 9.89 -5.31
N ILE A 23 -6.82 9.32 -6.00
CA ILE A 23 -5.49 9.89 -6.12
C ILE A 23 -5.22 10.18 -7.60
N ASP A 24 -5.15 11.45 -7.93
CA ASP A 24 -4.69 11.92 -9.24
C ASP A 24 -3.15 12.03 -9.22
N ARG A 25 -2.49 11.42 -10.19
CA ARG A 25 -1.03 11.38 -10.29
C ARG A 25 -0.43 12.56 -11.05
N GLY A 26 -1.01 13.73 -10.89
CA GLY A 26 -0.52 14.95 -11.54
C GLY A 26 -0.34 16.04 -10.50
N SER A 27 0.57 15.84 -9.59
CA SER A 27 0.78 16.54 -8.32
C SER A 27 0.90 18.07 -8.45
N SER A 28 -0.17 18.76 -8.10
CA SER A 28 -0.07 20.09 -7.50
C SER A 28 -0.12 19.97 -5.97
N SER A 29 0.35 20.98 -5.24
CA SER A 29 0.25 21.02 -3.76
C SER A 29 -1.19 20.82 -3.26
N LEU A 30 -2.17 21.29 -4.03
CA LEU A 30 -3.61 21.11 -3.77
C LEU A 30 -4.05 19.62 -3.75
N ASP A 31 -3.36 18.74 -4.48
CA ASP A 31 -3.68 17.32 -4.49
C ASP A 31 -3.13 16.60 -3.23
N LEU A 32 -2.02 17.08 -2.68
CA LEU A 32 -1.47 16.57 -1.42
C LEU A 32 -2.39 16.88 -0.24
N ASP A 33 -3.00 18.06 -0.21
CA ASP A 33 -3.94 18.43 0.85
C ASP A 33 -5.22 17.60 0.78
N LYS A 34 -5.74 17.34 -0.42
CA LYS A 34 -6.89 16.43 -0.62
C LYS A 34 -6.59 15.01 -0.16
N ILE A 35 -5.39 14.51 -0.48
CA ILE A 35 -4.94 13.19 -0.04
C ILE A 35 -4.84 13.15 1.48
N ASN A 36 -4.22 14.16 2.10
CA ASN A 36 -4.09 14.25 3.54
C ASN A 36 -5.45 14.31 4.26
N ASN A 37 -6.38 15.12 3.76
CA ASN A 37 -7.73 15.20 4.32
C ASN A 37 -8.49 13.87 4.19
N SER A 38 -8.33 13.17 3.06
CA SER A 38 -8.92 11.84 2.89
C SER A 38 -8.32 10.80 3.84
N ILE A 39 -7.00 10.87 4.09
CA ILE A 39 -6.32 10.01 5.05
C ILE A 39 -6.80 10.30 6.47
N GLN A 40 -6.90 11.59 6.84
CA GLN A 40 -7.38 12.00 8.16
C GLN A 40 -8.80 11.47 8.42
N SER A 41 -9.71 11.63 7.44
CA SER A 41 -11.07 11.10 7.58
C SER A 41 -11.09 9.59 7.82
N VAL A 42 -10.26 8.82 7.11
CA VAL A 42 -10.18 7.35 7.32
C VAL A 42 -9.69 7.01 8.75
N ILE A 43 -8.74 7.79 9.28
CA ILE A 43 -8.22 7.61 10.64
C ILE A 43 -9.27 8.00 11.68
N ASP A 44 -9.96 9.12 11.48
CA ASP A 44 -11.00 9.61 12.39
C ASP A 44 -12.18 8.62 12.49
N ASP A 45 -12.46 7.90 11.40
CA ASP A 45 -13.43 6.80 11.36
C ASP A 45 -12.93 5.50 12.03
N GLY A 46 -11.74 5.48 12.61
CA GLY A 46 -11.12 4.32 13.25
C GLY A 46 -10.65 3.23 12.29
N ASN A 47 -10.51 3.56 11.02
CA ASN A 47 -10.10 2.62 9.98
C ASN A 47 -8.58 2.59 9.77
N SER A 48 -8.08 1.46 9.25
CA SER A 48 -6.69 1.29 8.85
C SER A 48 -6.47 1.62 7.38
N ILE A 49 -5.25 2.01 7.03
CA ILE A 49 -4.87 2.35 5.67
C ILE A 49 -3.96 1.27 5.10
N MET A 50 -4.37 0.63 4.01
CA MET A 50 -3.52 -0.31 3.28
C MET A 50 -2.74 0.40 2.18
N ILE A 51 -1.43 0.24 2.18
CA ILE A 51 -0.53 0.83 1.18
C ILE A 51 0.35 -0.25 0.57
N PHE A 52 0.47 -0.23 -0.76
CA PHE A 52 1.43 -1.04 -1.50
C PHE A 52 2.66 -0.17 -1.81
N PRO A 53 3.76 -0.29 -1.06
CA PRO A 53 4.87 0.65 -1.15
C PRO A 53 5.64 0.59 -2.46
N GLU A 54 5.59 -0.53 -3.18
CA GLU A 54 6.15 -0.65 -4.54
C GLU A 54 5.45 0.28 -5.57
N GLY A 55 4.20 0.67 -5.31
CA GLY A 55 3.41 1.59 -6.15
C GLY A 55 3.03 1.04 -7.53
N LYS A 56 3.48 -0.13 -7.90
CA LYS A 56 3.14 -0.83 -9.16
C LYS A 56 3.19 -2.35 -8.95
N ARG A 57 2.41 -3.08 -9.75
CA ARG A 57 2.50 -4.54 -9.80
C ARG A 57 3.77 -4.94 -10.56
N SER A 58 4.48 -5.95 -10.05
CA SER A 58 5.61 -6.59 -10.70
C SER A 58 5.26 -8.04 -11.09
N ASN A 59 5.81 -8.52 -12.20
CA ASN A 59 5.82 -9.94 -12.54
C ASN A 59 7.12 -10.63 -12.05
N GLN A 60 7.98 -9.90 -11.39
CA GLN A 60 9.25 -10.41 -10.87
C GLN A 60 9.01 -11.04 -9.48
N LYS A 61 9.83 -12.04 -9.15
CA LYS A 61 9.81 -12.68 -7.82
C LYS A 61 10.40 -11.78 -6.73
N ASN A 62 11.23 -10.81 -7.11
CA ASN A 62 11.89 -9.92 -6.17
C ASN A 62 11.04 -8.68 -5.93
N LEU A 63 11.13 -8.14 -4.72
CA LEU A 63 10.55 -6.85 -4.38
C LEU A 63 11.12 -5.74 -5.26
N LEU A 64 10.24 -4.81 -5.63
CA LEU A 64 10.66 -3.54 -6.19
C LEU A 64 11.07 -2.59 -5.06
N GLU A 65 11.85 -1.59 -5.41
CA GLU A 65 12.19 -0.51 -4.49
C GLU A 65 10.92 0.15 -3.92
N PHE A 66 10.90 0.36 -2.62
CA PHE A 66 9.77 0.98 -1.94
C PHE A 66 9.78 2.49 -2.07
N LYS A 67 8.60 3.05 -2.30
CA LYS A 67 8.38 4.49 -2.29
C LYS A 67 8.21 4.99 -0.86
N LYS A 68 8.75 6.14 -0.57
CA LYS A 68 8.72 6.79 0.75
C LYS A 68 7.32 7.21 1.23
N GLY A 69 6.28 7.12 0.36
CA GLY A 69 4.92 7.56 0.67
C GLY A 69 4.32 6.92 1.92
N ALA A 70 4.56 5.63 2.14
CA ALA A 70 4.07 4.94 3.34
C ALA A 70 4.71 5.48 4.62
N ALA A 71 6.04 5.69 4.62
CA ALA A 71 6.77 6.26 5.75
C ALA A 71 6.36 7.72 6.03
N HIS A 72 6.17 8.54 4.98
CA HIS A 72 5.66 9.90 5.15
C HIS A 72 4.28 9.94 5.81
N ILE A 73 3.35 9.08 5.37
CA ILE A 73 2.00 9.00 5.95
C ILE A 73 2.09 8.53 7.40
N ALA A 74 2.83 7.48 7.70
CA ALA A 74 2.99 6.96 9.05
C ALA A 74 3.53 8.04 10.00
N LYS A 75 4.61 8.74 9.63
CA LYS A 75 5.17 9.82 10.46
C LYS A 75 4.22 11.01 10.61
N LYS A 76 3.56 11.43 9.52
CA LYS A 76 2.66 12.59 9.54
C LYS A 76 1.45 12.39 10.46
N PHE A 77 0.87 11.20 10.43
CA PHE A 77 -0.36 10.88 11.17
C PHE A 77 -0.13 10.04 12.42
N ASN A 78 1.13 9.86 12.81
CA ASN A 78 1.55 9.05 13.97
C ASN A 78 0.94 7.63 13.98
N LEU A 79 1.07 6.92 12.84
CA LEU A 79 0.50 5.60 12.66
C LEU A 79 1.57 4.52 12.74
N SER A 80 1.32 3.46 13.49
CA SER A 80 2.14 2.24 13.43
C SER A 80 2.10 1.61 12.04
N ILE A 81 3.22 1.01 11.61
CA ILE A 81 3.28 0.26 10.35
C ILE A 81 3.18 -1.22 10.66
N LEU A 82 2.15 -1.88 10.11
CA LEU A 82 2.01 -3.33 10.16
C LEU A 82 2.45 -3.92 8.80
N PRO A 83 3.68 -4.47 8.68
CA PRO A 83 4.11 -5.09 7.45
C PRO A 83 3.37 -6.40 7.20
N VAL A 84 2.83 -6.57 5.98
CA VAL A 84 2.14 -7.79 5.55
C VAL A 84 2.78 -8.27 4.26
N VAL A 85 3.26 -9.52 4.27
CA VAL A 85 3.89 -10.16 3.12
C VAL A 85 2.86 -11.05 2.43
N THR A 86 2.70 -10.85 1.13
CA THR A 86 1.77 -11.64 0.31
C THR A 86 2.56 -12.57 -0.60
N HIS A 87 2.38 -13.88 -0.42
CA HIS A 87 3.01 -14.90 -1.25
C HIS A 87 2.09 -15.34 -2.39
N ASN A 88 2.68 -15.72 -3.52
CA ASN A 88 2.01 -16.28 -4.71
C ASN A 88 1.03 -15.36 -5.45
N ALA A 89 0.76 -14.14 -5.00
CA ALA A 89 -0.18 -13.24 -5.66
C ALA A 89 0.18 -12.97 -7.14
N HIS A 90 1.47 -12.90 -7.48
CA HIS A 90 1.96 -12.71 -8.85
C HIS A 90 1.62 -13.88 -9.79
N LYS A 91 1.43 -15.09 -9.25
CA LYS A 91 1.03 -16.28 -10.02
C LYS A 91 -0.44 -16.25 -10.37
N LEU A 92 -1.27 -15.73 -9.47
CA LEU A 92 -2.73 -15.73 -9.61
C LEU A 92 -3.23 -14.48 -10.33
N MET A 93 -2.54 -13.36 -10.19
CA MET A 93 -2.92 -12.08 -10.75
C MET A 93 -1.85 -11.57 -11.72
N ILE A 94 -1.85 -12.11 -12.93
CA ILE A 94 -0.86 -11.78 -13.96
C ILE A 94 -1.12 -10.36 -14.48
N LYS A 95 -0.07 -9.53 -14.48
CA LYS A 95 -0.12 -8.17 -15.02
C LYS A 95 -0.52 -8.19 -16.50
N GLY A 96 -1.54 -7.40 -16.86
CA GLY A 96 -2.06 -7.32 -18.22
C GLY A 96 -3.18 -8.30 -18.55
N LYS A 97 -3.49 -9.26 -17.68
CA LYS A 97 -4.67 -10.13 -17.82
C LYS A 97 -5.83 -9.63 -16.95
N VAL A 98 -7.05 -9.90 -17.39
CA VAL A 98 -8.30 -9.48 -16.71
C VAL A 98 -8.83 -10.59 -15.78
N TRP A 99 -8.40 -11.82 -15.97
CA TRP A 99 -8.82 -12.97 -15.17
C TRP A 99 -7.81 -13.34 -14.09
N PHE A 100 -8.35 -13.92 -13.04
CA PHE A 100 -7.57 -14.49 -11.94
C PHE A 100 -7.45 -15.99 -12.17
N LEU A 101 -6.29 -16.54 -11.84
CA LEU A 101 -6.10 -17.99 -11.77
C LEU A 101 -6.53 -18.48 -10.38
N SER A 102 -7.01 -19.71 -10.30
CA SER A 102 -7.30 -20.37 -9.02
C SER A 102 -6.00 -20.73 -8.30
N GLY A 103 -6.00 -20.61 -6.98
CA GLY A 103 -4.85 -20.98 -6.15
C GLY A 103 -4.89 -20.29 -4.79
N ASP A 104 -3.89 -20.60 -3.95
CA ASP A 104 -3.79 -20.11 -2.58
C ASP A 104 -2.87 -18.90 -2.49
N ILE A 105 -3.29 -17.92 -1.72
CA ILE A 105 -2.49 -16.78 -1.31
C ILE A 105 -2.18 -16.94 0.17
N HIS A 106 -0.90 -16.94 0.53
CA HIS A 106 -0.47 -16.94 1.91
C HIS A 106 -0.07 -15.52 2.32
N LEU A 107 -0.50 -15.14 3.52
CA LEU A 107 -0.17 -13.86 4.13
C LEU A 107 0.64 -14.09 5.39
N ASP A 108 1.81 -13.48 5.49
CA ASP A 108 2.56 -13.37 6.73
C ASP A 108 2.37 -11.97 7.30
N VAL A 109 1.80 -11.89 8.48
CA VAL A 109 1.65 -10.64 9.24
C VAL A 109 2.83 -10.53 10.19
N LEU A 110 3.65 -9.51 10.02
CA LEU A 110 4.85 -9.30 10.82
C LEU A 110 4.55 -8.46 12.07
N LYS A 111 5.55 -8.34 12.95
CA LYS A 111 5.41 -7.48 14.13
C LYS A 111 5.25 -6.02 13.70
N PRO A 112 4.34 -5.26 14.34
CA PRO A 112 4.19 -3.84 14.09
C PRO A 112 5.50 -3.08 14.32
N ILE A 113 5.66 -1.98 13.62
CA ILE A 113 6.69 -0.96 13.87
C ILE A 113 5.97 0.22 14.52
N ASP A 114 6.06 0.31 15.85
CA ASP A 114 5.34 1.33 16.63
C ASP A 114 6.22 2.57 16.87
N ASP A 115 7.52 2.37 16.99
CA ASP A 115 8.51 3.42 17.29
C ASP A 115 8.90 4.25 16.05
N ILE A 116 7.94 4.62 15.22
CA ILE A 116 8.18 5.30 13.95
C ILE A 116 8.93 6.62 14.07
N HIS A 117 8.80 7.29 15.22
CA HIS A 117 9.45 8.58 15.49
C HIS A 117 10.97 8.48 15.63
N LYS A 118 11.48 7.29 15.94
CA LYS A 118 12.93 7.04 16.11
C LYS A 118 13.69 7.06 14.78
N TYR A 119 12.96 6.94 13.65
CA TYR A 119 13.55 6.78 12.33
C TYR A 119 13.28 7.99 11.43
N GLU A 120 14.25 8.36 10.63
CA GLU A 120 13.98 9.23 9.50
C GLU A 120 13.18 8.49 8.41
N VAL A 121 12.60 9.24 7.47
CA VAL A 121 11.71 8.67 6.43
C VAL A 121 12.41 7.58 5.63
N ASP A 122 13.68 7.79 5.31
CA ASP A 122 14.49 6.86 4.52
C ASP A 122 14.83 5.61 5.33
N GLU A 123 15.23 5.78 6.58
CA GLU A 123 15.51 4.68 7.50
C GLU A 123 14.26 3.84 7.76
N LEU A 124 13.11 4.48 8.00
CA LEU A 124 11.85 3.79 8.19
C LEU A 124 11.44 3.00 6.93
N THR A 125 11.61 3.60 5.74
CA THR A 125 11.32 2.94 4.47
C THR A 125 12.21 1.70 4.28
N ASN A 126 13.50 1.80 4.56
CA ASN A 126 14.43 0.69 4.47
C ASN A 126 14.12 -0.40 5.52
N LEU A 127 13.76 -0.01 6.74
CA LEU A 127 13.45 -0.94 7.82
C LEU A 127 12.29 -1.88 7.46
N PHE A 128 11.18 -1.37 6.96
CA PHE A 128 10.06 -2.25 6.58
C PHE A 128 10.30 -2.95 5.24
N PHE A 129 11.14 -2.41 4.35
CA PHE A 129 11.61 -3.12 3.17
C PHE A 129 12.41 -4.36 3.56
N GLU A 130 13.42 -4.21 4.43
CA GLU A 130 14.28 -5.31 4.87
C GLU A 130 13.49 -6.39 5.60
N LYS A 131 12.58 -6.02 6.51
CA LYS A 131 11.70 -6.98 7.21
C LYS A 131 10.86 -7.82 6.23
N ILE A 132 10.30 -7.21 5.20
CA ILE A 132 9.50 -7.91 4.19
C ILE A 132 10.39 -8.78 3.31
N ASN A 133 11.55 -8.26 2.89
CA ASN A 133 12.49 -8.98 2.03
C ASN A 133 13.08 -10.22 2.72
N GLU A 134 13.40 -10.13 4.00
CA GLU A 134 13.89 -11.25 4.82
C GLU A 134 12.90 -12.43 4.77
N VAL A 135 11.60 -12.18 5.01
CA VAL A 135 10.56 -13.21 4.97
C VAL A 135 10.42 -13.84 3.58
N LEU A 136 10.47 -13.02 2.53
CA LEU A 136 10.38 -13.50 1.14
C LEU A 136 11.59 -14.33 0.71
N THR A 137 12.76 -14.08 1.29
CA THR A 137 13.99 -14.82 0.97
C THR A 137 14.15 -16.09 1.78
N THR A 138 13.67 -16.11 3.03
CA THR A 138 13.79 -17.25 3.95
C THR A 138 12.79 -18.38 3.62
N LYS A 139 11.65 -18.08 3.05
CA LYS A 139 10.60 -19.07 2.68
C LYS A 139 10.64 -19.50 1.19
N LYS A 140 11.82 -19.61 0.62
CA LYS A 140 12.00 -20.20 -0.73
C LYS A 140 12.07 -21.69 -0.70
#